data_2cc796495020205b19df851589104b06
#
_entry.id   2cc796495020205b19df851589104b06
#
_cell.length_a   1.000
_cell.length_b   1.000
_cell.length_c   1.000
_cell.angle_alpha   90.00
_cell.angle_beta   90.00
_cell.angle_gamma   90.00
#
_symmetry.space_group_name_H-M   'P 1'
#
loop_
_entity.id
_entity.type
_entity.pdbx_description
1 polymer ?
#
loop_
_entity_poly.entity_id
_entity_poly.type
_entity_poly.pdbx_seq_one_letter_code
_entity_poly.pdbx_strand_id
1 'polypeptide(L)'
;MASTELARKVVRDFIEHGITDFVLSPGSRNAPLSIALYEAEARGLIDLHVRIDERTSAFFALGITKATNHPAVVVCTSGTAVANYYPAFLEAHHSDLPLIVLSADRPARLRFTGANQTTNQINIFNCGRFYSGDEYELHAVGPTHINLEFDEPLLSEDKSNWLADLEEKELIESDSTTDLFEVPAGRGIVIVGHDGIDVAEFAENLGVPLIAENPLNYADAVAHASLFSSKLEIDWAVVVGRTTLSRSTNALIAKAKEVYVIDPRAAKIDPKRSATKIFSDVPTIVGNAEPWQIESDPIVLDGWNEPSVAQCIASNLPFGSTLYISSSRPIRDFEAFAAPRDGVETFANRGLAGIDGNLSTALGIASKRECTYAVVGDLSFLHDLTALVNQENIKLKLIVINNDGGGIFSTLPQAGVPGFEKIFGTPHGQDLFEIASAFKLPVTEIDDLKTLKQFMDPPVGFEIAILQMPNREDNAALIKELAQRVNYR
;
A
#
# COMPACT_ATOMS: atom_id res chain seq x y z
N MET A 1 32.61 20.23 -1.70
CA MET A 1 31.85 20.43 -0.44
C MET A 1 32.29 19.37 0.55
N ALA A 2 32.47 19.69 1.83
CA ALA A 2 32.75 18.67 2.85
C ALA A 2 31.51 17.78 3.10
N SER A 3 31.73 16.53 3.51
CA SER A 3 30.63 15.55 3.68
C SER A 3 29.55 16.04 4.65
N THR A 4 29.93 16.66 5.75
CA THR A 4 29.00 17.27 6.71
C THR A 4 28.19 18.43 6.13
N GLU A 5 28.85 19.31 5.36
CA GLU A 5 28.18 20.45 4.70
C GLU A 5 27.13 19.95 3.68
N LEU A 6 27.50 18.95 2.87
CA LEU A 6 26.58 18.33 1.90
C LEU A 6 25.38 17.74 2.59
N ALA A 7 25.58 16.94 3.66
CA ALA A 7 24.50 16.32 4.41
C ALA A 7 23.55 17.36 5.02
N ARG A 8 24.10 18.39 5.67
CA ARG A 8 23.31 19.49 6.27
C ARG A 8 22.54 20.29 5.23
N LYS A 9 23.16 20.59 4.07
CA LYS A 9 22.51 21.27 2.95
C LYS A 9 21.26 20.47 2.49
N VAL A 10 21.43 19.17 2.27
CA VAL A 10 20.33 18.30 1.78
C VAL A 10 19.23 18.15 2.81
N VAL A 11 19.55 17.89 4.08
CA VAL A 11 18.53 17.76 5.15
C VAL A 11 17.80 19.10 5.35
N ARG A 12 18.52 20.22 5.33
CA ARG A 12 17.91 21.57 5.39
C ARG A 12 16.94 21.79 4.24
N ASP A 13 17.36 21.48 3.02
CA ASP A 13 16.54 21.69 1.82
C ASP A 13 15.24 20.85 1.86
N PHE A 14 15.31 19.61 2.37
CA PHE A 14 14.10 18.79 2.58
C PHE A 14 13.15 19.42 3.60
N ILE A 15 13.68 19.89 4.73
CA ILE A 15 12.87 20.59 5.76
C ILE A 15 12.22 21.84 5.19
N GLU A 16 12.94 22.63 4.40
CA GLU A 16 12.43 23.84 3.74
C GLU A 16 11.29 23.52 2.75
N HIS A 17 11.27 22.32 2.14
CA HIS A 17 10.18 21.83 1.31
C HIS A 17 9.06 21.12 2.12
N GLY A 18 9.06 21.24 3.45
CA GLY A 18 8.05 20.62 4.30
C GLY A 18 8.17 19.11 4.45
N ILE A 19 9.26 18.48 3.97
CA ILE A 19 9.50 17.06 4.12
C ILE A 19 10.07 16.78 5.51
N THR A 20 9.27 16.17 6.36
CA THR A 20 9.58 15.99 7.79
C THR A 20 9.72 14.55 8.24
N ASP A 21 9.32 13.59 7.42
CA ASP A 21 9.34 12.16 7.75
C ASP A 21 10.59 11.45 7.19
N PHE A 22 11.46 10.97 8.08
CA PHE A 22 12.69 10.29 7.72
C PHE A 22 12.78 8.91 8.35
N VAL A 23 13.12 7.89 7.54
CA VAL A 23 13.38 6.53 7.99
C VAL A 23 14.84 6.19 7.73
N LEU A 24 15.62 6.03 8.79
CA LEU A 24 17.07 5.82 8.73
C LEU A 24 17.43 4.35 8.94
N SER A 25 18.18 3.77 8.01
CA SER A 25 18.91 2.53 8.23
C SER A 25 20.38 2.84 8.55
N PRO A 26 20.86 2.43 9.75
CA PRO A 26 22.21 2.82 10.23
C PRO A 26 23.33 2.25 9.38
N GLY A 27 24.38 3.05 9.15
CA GLY A 27 25.58 2.61 8.47
C GLY A 27 26.71 3.63 8.57
N SER A 28 27.93 3.25 8.23
CA SER A 28 29.07 4.14 8.37
C SER A 28 29.12 5.25 7.31
N ARG A 29 28.81 4.94 6.04
CA ARG A 29 28.91 5.93 4.95
C ARG A 29 27.85 7.02 5.03
N ASN A 30 26.68 6.73 5.60
CA ASN A 30 25.64 7.72 5.83
C ASN A 30 25.77 8.48 7.16
N ALA A 31 26.89 8.35 7.91
CA ALA A 31 27.08 9.04 9.19
C ALA A 31 26.84 10.57 9.10
N PRO A 32 27.30 11.29 8.05
CA PRO A 32 26.99 12.71 7.94
C PRO A 32 25.49 13.02 7.92
N LEU A 33 24.70 12.23 7.17
CA LEU A 33 23.24 12.34 7.12
C LEU A 33 22.61 11.97 8.47
N SER A 34 23.04 10.86 9.07
CA SER A 34 22.50 10.37 10.36
C SER A 34 22.63 11.42 11.47
N ILE A 35 23.78 12.12 11.51
CA ILE A 35 24.03 13.18 12.49
C ILE A 35 23.17 14.42 12.18
N ALA A 36 23.09 14.83 10.92
CA ALA A 36 22.26 15.95 10.51
C ALA A 36 20.77 15.72 10.83
N LEU A 37 20.26 14.51 10.57
CA LEU A 37 18.91 14.12 10.91
C LEU A 37 18.65 14.12 12.42
N TYR A 38 19.58 13.57 13.21
CA TYR A 38 19.48 13.59 14.66
C TYR A 38 19.48 15.04 15.22
N GLU A 39 20.33 15.93 14.67
CA GLU A 39 20.36 17.35 15.04
C GLU A 39 19.02 18.05 14.70
N ALA A 40 18.37 17.70 13.59
CA ALA A 40 17.09 18.24 13.18
C ALA A 40 15.94 17.71 14.05
N GLU A 41 15.91 16.40 14.35
CA GLU A 41 14.94 15.79 15.27
C GLU A 41 15.03 16.38 16.66
N ALA A 42 16.24 16.56 17.20
CA ALA A 42 16.46 17.17 18.52
C ALA A 42 15.90 18.60 18.63
N ARG A 43 15.60 19.26 17.51
CA ARG A 43 14.92 20.56 17.43
C ARG A 43 13.44 20.47 17.13
N GLY A 44 12.89 19.27 16.98
CA GLY A 44 11.49 19.05 16.65
C GLY A 44 11.10 19.46 15.22
N LEU A 45 12.06 19.46 14.29
CA LEU A 45 11.82 19.83 12.88
C LEU A 45 11.45 18.65 12.01
N ILE A 46 11.76 17.44 12.45
CA ILE A 46 11.46 16.19 11.72
C ILE A 46 11.06 15.07 12.70
N ASP A 47 10.40 14.07 12.16
CA ASP A 47 10.17 12.75 12.78
C ASP A 47 11.20 11.76 12.22
N LEU A 48 12.08 11.23 13.08
CA LEU A 48 13.12 10.30 12.70
C LEU A 48 12.84 8.88 13.19
N HIS A 49 12.61 7.96 12.26
CA HIS A 49 12.42 6.54 12.54
C HIS A 49 13.70 5.76 12.22
N VAL A 50 14.22 4.98 13.18
CA VAL A 50 15.42 4.17 12.96
C VAL A 50 15.06 2.70 12.82
N ARG A 51 15.43 2.06 11.71
CA ARG A 51 15.15 0.66 11.41
C ARG A 51 16.38 -0.04 10.83
N ILE A 52 16.65 -1.27 11.30
CA ILE A 52 17.87 -2.00 10.98
C ILE A 52 17.82 -2.76 9.64
N ASP A 53 16.64 -3.06 9.13
CA ASP A 53 16.43 -3.78 7.87
C ASP A 53 15.96 -2.79 6.80
N GLU A 54 16.76 -2.58 5.77
CA GLU A 54 16.49 -1.60 4.72
C GLU A 54 15.19 -1.89 3.97
N ARG A 55 14.86 -3.15 3.70
CA ARG A 55 13.62 -3.50 3.02
C ARG A 55 12.41 -3.04 3.83
N THR A 56 12.37 -3.36 5.13
CA THR A 56 11.29 -2.93 6.03
C THR A 56 11.26 -1.42 6.22
N SER A 57 12.42 -0.78 6.25
CA SER A 57 12.55 0.69 6.31
C SER A 57 11.85 1.36 5.14
N ALA A 58 12.10 0.87 3.92
CA ALA A 58 11.52 1.45 2.70
C ALA A 58 10.01 1.26 2.62
N PHE A 59 9.49 0.10 3.01
CA PHE A 59 8.05 -0.13 3.08
C PHE A 59 7.38 0.63 4.23
N PHE A 60 8.08 0.88 5.32
CA PHE A 60 7.57 1.74 6.38
C PHE A 60 7.43 3.19 5.89
N ALA A 61 8.45 3.74 5.21
CA ALA A 61 8.38 5.06 4.59
C ALA A 61 7.26 5.12 3.53
N LEU A 62 7.08 4.05 2.72
CA LEU A 62 5.96 3.93 1.79
C LEU A 62 4.61 4.04 2.51
N GLY A 63 4.48 3.42 3.69
CA GLY A 63 3.28 3.50 4.52
C GLY A 63 3.00 4.92 4.99
N ILE A 64 4.03 5.66 5.43
CA ILE A 64 3.92 7.08 5.78
C ILE A 64 3.42 7.88 4.57
N THR A 65 4.06 7.71 3.41
CA THR A 65 3.66 8.39 2.17
C THR A 65 2.19 8.11 1.79
N LYS A 66 1.74 6.84 1.93
CA LYS A 66 0.33 6.48 1.69
C LYS A 66 -0.62 7.19 2.65
N ALA A 67 -0.27 7.27 3.93
CA ALA A 67 -1.12 7.88 4.94
C ALA A 67 -1.18 9.40 4.82
N THR A 68 -0.09 10.06 4.45
CA THR A 68 0.03 11.52 4.44
C THR A 68 -0.20 12.14 3.07
N ASN A 69 -0.09 11.34 2.01
CA ASN A 69 0.01 11.80 0.63
C ASN A 69 1.13 12.84 0.43
N HIS A 70 2.21 12.72 1.24
CA HIS A 70 3.35 13.63 1.26
C HIS A 70 4.65 12.83 1.17
N PRO A 71 5.77 13.40 0.66
CA PRO A 71 7.03 12.69 0.57
C PRO A 71 7.55 12.21 1.93
N ALA A 72 7.98 10.94 1.99
CA ALA A 72 8.77 10.40 3.09
C ALA A 72 10.13 9.93 2.56
N VAL A 73 11.19 10.15 3.36
CA VAL A 73 12.57 9.90 2.95
C VAL A 73 13.10 8.65 3.64
N VAL A 74 13.64 7.71 2.87
CA VAL A 74 14.37 6.56 3.43
C VAL A 74 15.86 6.71 3.16
N VAL A 75 16.69 6.55 4.20
CA VAL A 75 18.12 6.86 4.19
C VAL A 75 18.95 5.63 4.50
N CYS A 76 19.92 5.29 3.64
CA CYS A 76 20.82 4.15 3.86
C CYS A 76 22.29 4.45 3.57
N THR A 77 23.12 3.51 4.00
CA THR A 77 24.54 3.46 3.66
C THR A 77 24.74 2.91 2.23
N SER A 78 25.99 2.79 1.79
CA SER A 78 26.35 2.29 0.46
C SER A 78 26.31 0.76 0.36
N GLY A 79 26.34 0.24 -0.85
CA GLY A 79 26.46 -1.18 -1.14
C GLY A 79 25.11 -1.87 -1.30
N THR A 80 24.87 -2.98 -0.62
CA THR A 80 23.62 -3.75 -0.72
C THR A 80 22.43 -3.05 -0.08
N ALA A 81 22.65 -2.09 0.81
CA ALA A 81 21.62 -1.34 1.51
C ALA A 81 20.61 -0.70 0.53
N VAL A 82 21.10 0.05 -0.45
CA VAL A 82 20.25 0.71 -1.44
C VAL A 82 19.47 -0.30 -2.29
N ALA A 83 20.05 -1.46 -2.60
CA ALA A 83 19.37 -2.49 -3.38
C ALA A 83 18.17 -3.11 -2.64
N ASN A 84 18.21 -3.16 -1.30
CA ASN A 84 17.11 -3.66 -0.48
C ASN A 84 15.88 -2.74 -0.50
N TYR A 85 16.02 -1.49 -0.92
CA TYR A 85 14.89 -0.57 -1.10
C TYR A 85 14.09 -0.81 -2.38
N TYR A 86 14.63 -1.62 -3.32
CA TYR A 86 14.04 -1.77 -4.65
C TYR A 86 12.58 -2.25 -4.65
N PRO A 87 12.17 -3.24 -3.84
CA PRO A 87 10.77 -3.67 -3.81
C PRO A 87 9.78 -2.54 -3.47
N ALA A 88 10.09 -1.75 -2.44
CA ALA A 88 9.26 -0.60 -2.05
C ALA A 88 9.30 0.53 -3.09
N PHE A 89 10.45 0.77 -3.71
CA PHE A 89 10.60 1.76 -4.78
C PHE A 89 9.77 1.39 -6.02
N LEU A 90 9.71 0.11 -6.38
CA LEU A 90 8.84 -0.39 -7.44
C LEU A 90 7.36 -0.24 -7.10
N GLU A 91 6.94 -0.59 -5.87
CA GLU A 91 5.57 -0.38 -5.42
C GLU A 91 5.20 1.11 -5.47
N ALA A 92 6.09 2.00 -4.99
CA ALA A 92 5.90 3.45 -5.07
C ALA A 92 5.81 3.93 -6.53
N HIS A 93 6.67 3.42 -7.43
CA HIS A 93 6.65 3.78 -8.84
C HIS A 93 5.34 3.38 -9.53
N HIS A 94 4.83 2.20 -9.24
CA HIS A 94 3.56 1.73 -9.81
C HIS A 94 2.32 2.31 -9.14
N SER A 95 2.47 2.92 -7.96
CA SER A 95 1.40 3.63 -7.25
C SER A 95 1.50 5.15 -7.36
N ASP A 96 2.53 5.65 -8.03
CA ASP A 96 2.86 7.08 -8.23
C ASP A 96 3.07 7.86 -6.91
N LEU A 97 3.57 7.17 -5.88
CA LEU A 97 3.77 7.72 -4.54
C LEU A 97 5.14 8.41 -4.42
N PRO A 98 5.23 9.56 -3.72
CA PRO A 98 6.47 10.34 -3.61
C PRO A 98 7.45 9.78 -2.56
N LEU A 99 7.87 8.52 -2.69
CA LEU A 99 8.91 7.92 -1.85
C LEU A 99 10.29 8.42 -2.29
N ILE A 100 11.04 9.04 -1.37
CA ILE A 100 12.40 9.51 -1.65
C ILE A 100 13.42 8.53 -1.05
N VAL A 101 14.28 7.97 -1.89
CA VAL A 101 15.44 7.21 -1.46
C VAL A 101 16.67 8.13 -1.47
N LEU A 102 17.25 8.36 -0.30
CA LEU A 102 18.48 9.10 -0.11
C LEU A 102 19.60 8.13 0.26
N SER A 103 20.40 7.73 -0.73
CA SER A 103 21.49 6.78 -0.53
C SER A 103 22.84 7.47 -0.38
N ALA A 104 23.60 7.06 0.64
CA ALA A 104 25.00 7.43 0.74
C ALA A 104 25.85 6.53 -0.18
N ASP A 105 26.83 7.11 -0.85
CA ASP A 105 27.75 6.39 -1.73
C ASP A 105 29.20 6.77 -1.43
N ARG A 106 30.11 5.96 -1.91
CA ARG A 106 31.53 6.33 -1.97
C ARG A 106 31.81 7.18 -3.19
N PRO A 107 32.85 8.03 -3.14
CA PRO A 107 33.27 8.83 -4.30
C PRO A 107 33.48 7.97 -5.56
N ALA A 108 33.07 8.52 -6.70
CA ALA A 108 33.12 7.83 -8.02
C ALA A 108 34.48 7.18 -8.31
N ARG A 109 35.62 7.77 -7.86
CA ARG A 109 36.96 7.22 -8.03
C ARG A 109 37.17 5.84 -7.39
N LEU A 110 36.32 5.45 -6.43
CA LEU A 110 36.40 4.15 -5.74
C LEU A 110 35.50 3.08 -6.38
N ARG A 111 34.64 3.46 -7.32
CA ARG A 111 33.83 2.48 -8.07
C ARG A 111 34.73 1.60 -8.92
N PHE A 112 34.41 0.33 -9.04
CA PHE A 112 35.15 -0.67 -9.83
C PHE A 112 36.60 -0.93 -9.36
N THR A 113 37.00 -0.48 -8.18
CA THR A 113 38.34 -0.72 -7.61
C THR A 113 38.39 -1.89 -6.66
N GLY A 114 37.26 -2.50 -6.33
CA GLY A 114 37.13 -3.53 -5.29
C GLY A 114 37.10 -2.94 -3.86
N ALA A 115 36.89 -1.63 -3.72
CA ALA A 115 36.74 -1.00 -2.41
C ALA A 115 35.55 -1.63 -1.65
N ASN A 116 35.75 -1.87 -0.35
CA ASN A 116 34.76 -2.53 0.49
C ASN A 116 33.41 -1.81 0.46
N GLN A 117 32.29 -2.56 0.39
CA GLN A 117 30.91 -2.05 0.41
C GLN A 117 30.69 -0.95 -0.65
N THR A 118 31.22 -1.16 -1.85
CA THR A 118 31.13 -0.22 -2.99
C THR A 118 30.56 -0.94 -4.20
N THR A 119 29.52 -0.35 -4.80
CA THR A 119 28.93 -0.82 -6.05
C THR A 119 28.54 0.37 -6.91
N ASN A 120 28.09 0.14 -8.13
CA ASN A 120 27.51 1.20 -8.93
C ASN A 120 26.04 1.42 -8.52
N GLN A 121 25.78 2.52 -7.83
CA GLN A 121 24.44 2.91 -7.37
C GLN A 121 23.71 3.84 -8.36
N ILE A 122 24.38 4.24 -9.46
CA ILE A 122 23.82 5.13 -10.48
C ILE A 122 22.60 4.46 -11.12
N ASN A 123 21.44 5.09 -10.96
CA ASN A 123 20.16 4.63 -11.50
C ASN A 123 19.85 3.13 -11.20
N ILE A 124 20.20 2.67 -10.01
CA ILE A 124 20.09 1.26 -9.62
C ILE A 124 18.63 0.74 -9.70
N PHE A 125 17.64 1.60 -9.52
CA PHE A 125 16.21 1.21 -9.57
C PHE A 125 15.66 1.15 -11.01
N ASN A 126 16.34 1.76 -11.98
CA ASN A 126 15.93 1.76 -13.39
C ASN A 126 14.47 2.20 -13.65
N CYS A 127 13.89 2.93 -12.71
CA CYS A 127 12.55 3.54 -12.78
C CYS A 127 12.48 4.72 -11.82
N GLY A 128 11.42 5.54 -11.90
CA GLY A 128 11.33 6.77 -11.11
C GLY A 128 12.34 7.82 -11.56
N ARG A 129 12.53 8.86 -10.74
CA ARG A 129 13.52 9.91 -10.97
C ARG A 129 14.85 9.54 -10.32
N PHE A 130 15.94 9.95 -10.94
CA PHE A 130 17.29 9.73 -10.40
C PHE A 130 18.13 10.99 -10.47
N TYR A 131 18.76 11.33 -9.35
CA TYR A 131 19.73 12.42 -9.23
C TYR A 131 21.01 11.92 -8.55
N SER A 132 22.16 12.49 -8.94
CA SER A 132 23.44 12.21 -8.32
C SER A 132 24.08 13.54 -7.87
N GLY A 133 24.38 13.65 -6.57
CA GLY A 133 24.88 14.88 -5.96
C GLY A 133 23.77 15.76 -5.40
N ASP A 134 24.04 17.05 -5.26
CA ASP A 134 23.21 18.04 -4.58
C ASP A 134 22.40 18.96 -5.53
N GLU A 135 22.35 18.60 -6.79
CA GLU A 135 21.48 19.22 -7.80
C GLU A 135 20.34 18.25 -8.11
N TYR A 136 19.17 18.45 -7.50
CA TYR A 136 17.98 17.62 -7.64
C TYR A 136 16.72 18.48 -7.55
N GLU A 137 15.59 17.87 -7.93
CA GLU A 137 14.27 18.44 -7.79
C GLU A 137 13.41 17.55 -6.87
N LEU A 138 12.58 18.17 -6.04
CA LEU A 138 11.65 17.52 -5.13
C LEU A 138 10.22 17.62 -5.66
N HIS A 139 9.59 16.47 -5.84
CA HIS A 139 8.29 16.35 -6.47
C HIS A 139 7.26 15.79 -5.49
N ALA A 140 6.03 16.28 -5.59
CA ALA A 140 4.89 15.81 -4.81
C ALA A 140 4.37 14.44 -5.25
N VAL A 141 4.75 13.92 -6.43
CA VAL A 141 4.29 12.65 -6.99
C VAL A 141 5.44 11.82 -7.54
N GLY A 142 5.29 10.49 -7.45
CA GLY A 142 6.24 9.52 -7.98
C GLY A 142 7.57 9.44 -7.21
N PRO A 143 8.23 8.28 -7.20
CA PRO A 143 9.42 8.08 -6.39
C PRO A 143 10.67 8.72 -6.99
N THR A 144 11.57 9.13 -6.10
CA THR A 144 12.84 9.77 -6.45
C THR A 144 14.01 9.10 -5.72
N HIS A 145 15.09 8.81 -6.44
CA HIS A 145 16.36 8.36 -5.86
C HIS A 145 17.41 9.46 -5.96
N ILE A 146 17.98 9.87 -4.84
CA ILE A 146 19.07 10.83 -4.74
C ILE A 146 20.28 10.10 -4.16
N ASN A 147 21.37 10.00 -4.92
CA ASN A 147 22.60 9.33 -4.53
C ASN A 147 23.68 10.34 -4.19
N LEU A 148 24.13 10.37 -2.94
CA LEU A 148 25.11 11.33 -2.43
C LEU A 148 26.46 10.69 -2.17
N GLU A 149 27.51 11.21 -2.80
CA GLU A 149 28.88 10.76 -2.57
C GLU A 149 29.49 11.45 -1.36
N PHE A 150 29.90 10.68 -0.36
CA PHE A 150 30.58 11.17 0.83
C PHE A 150 32.03 10.69 0.87
N ASP A 151 32.96 11.62 1.00
CA ASP A 151 34.40 11.35 1.16
C ASP A 151 34.85 11.56 2.61
N GLU A 152 36.01 11.04 2.95
CA GLU A 152 36.61 11.24 4.26
C GLU A 152 37.17 12.69 4.40
N PRO A 153 37.06 13.33 5.57
CA PRO A 153 36.43 12.83 6.78
C PRO A 153 34.89 12.87 6.72
N LEU A 154 34.21 11.83 7.26
CA LEU A 154 32.75 11.79 7.34
C LEU A 154 32.17 12.65 8.45
N LEU A 155 32.95 12.89 9.50
CA LEU A 155 32.55 13.69 10.67
C LEU A 155 33.27 15.02 10.69
N SER A 156 32.61 16.03 11.21
CA SER A 156 33.15 17.39 11.41
C SER A 156 32.98 17.81 12.86
N GLU A 157 33.87 18.63 13.35
CA GLU A 157 33.75 19.30 14.66
C GLU A 157 32.94 20.62 14.57
N ASP A 158 32.44 20.97 13.39
CA ASP A 158 31.67 22.20 13.18
C ASP A 158 30.35 22.18 13.98
N LYS A 159 30.15 23.21 14.79
CA LYS A 159 28.97 23.43 15.64
C LYS A 159 28.14 24.63 15.19
N SER A 160 28.22 25.01 13.94
CA SER A 160 27.44 26.11 13.38
C SER A 160 25.94 25.81 13.50
N ASN A 161 25.11 26.86 13.63
CA ASN A 161 23.67 26.76 13.66
C ASN A 161 23.11 26.68 12.22
N TRP A 162 23.31 25.54 11.56
CA TRP A 162 22.95 25.33 10.16
C TRP A 162 21.43 25.21 9.92
N LEU A 163 20.63 25.11 10.98
CA LEU A 163 19.14 25.07 10.93
C LEU A 163 18.52 26.44 11.32
N ALA A 164 19.29 27.52 11.33
CA ALA A 164 18.76 28.86 11.48
C ALA A 164 18.16 29.36 10.17
N ASP A 165 17.18 30.26 10.28
CA ASP A 165 16.61 31.01 9.15
C ASP A 165 16.17 30.09 7.98
N LEU A 166 15.34 29.09 8.29
CA LEU A 166 14.74 28.19 7.30
C LEU A 166 13.74 28.97 6.45
N GLU A 167 13.75 28.73 5.15
CA GLU A 167 12.85 29.33 4.17
C GLU A 167 11.88 28.26 3.67
N GLU A 168 10.58 28.58 3.58
CA GLU A 168 9.59 27.66 3.00
C GLU A 168 9.74 27.61 1.47
N LYS A 169 9.70 26.40 0.93
CA LYS A 169 9.74 26.11 -0.50
C LYS A 169 8.63 25.15 -0.88
N GLU A 170 8.20 25.20 -2.13
CA GLU A 170 7.14 24.35 -2.64
C GLU A 170 7.72 23.12 -3.38
N LEU A 171 7.00 22.00 -3.27
CA LEU A 171 7.26 20.82 -4.09
C LEU A 171 6.74 21.06 -5.51
N ILE A 172 7.36 20.38 -6.48
CA ILE A 172 6.87 20.39 -7.87
C ILE A 172 5.62 19.50 -7.94
N GLU A 173 4.47 20.13 -8.19
CA GLU A 173 3.19 19.47 -8.37
C GLU A 173 3.03 18.93 -9.81
N SER A 174 2.06 18.03 -9.99
CA SER A 174 1.64 17.62 -11.33
C SER A 174 0.55 18.57 -11.86
N ASP A 175 0.56 18.82 -13.16
CA ASP A 175 -0.50 19.59 -13.82
C ASP A 175 -1.83 18.83 -13.71
N SER A 176 -2.88 19.51 -13.22
CA SER A 176 -4.25 19.02 -13.28
C SER A 176 -4.98 19.62 -14.48
N THR A 177 -5.78 18.82 -15.18
CA THR A 177 -6.58 19.26 -16.33
C THR A 177 -8.06 18.98 -16.05
N THR A 178 -8.93 19.97 -16.27
CA THR A 178 -10.37 19.76 -16.21
C THR A 178 -10.88 19.37 -17.58
N ASP A 179 -11.19 18.11 -17.75
CA ASP A 179 -11.77 17.54 -18.97
C ASP A 179 -13.31 17.42 -18.88
N LEU A 180 -13.97 17.23 -20.03
CA LEU A 180 -15.39 16.94 -20.11
C LEU A 180 -15.61 15.44 -20.38
N PHE A 181 -16.55 14.85 -19.64
CA PHE A 181 -17.08 13.52 -19.86
C PHE A 181 -18.48 13.63 -20.49
N GLU A 182 -18.56 13.40 -21.79
CA GLU A 182 -19.83 13.31 -22.52
C GLU A 182 -20.42 11.92 -22.25
N VAL A 183 -21.58 11.89 -21.59
CA VAL A 183 -22.22 10.64 -21.15
C VAL A 183 -22.67 9.83 -22.38
N PRO A 184 -22.18 8.58 -22.56
CA PRO A 184 -22.60 7.73 -23.68
C PRO A 184 -24.04 7.24 -23.54
N ALA A 185 -24.64 6.80 -24.64
CA ALA A 185 -25.95 6.17 -24.62
C ALA A 185 -25.90 4.73 -24.07
N GLY A 186 -27.00 4.30 -23.45
CA GLY A 186 -27.17 2.95 -22.92
C GLY A 186 -26.74 2.82 -21.46
N ARG A 187 -26.64 1.57 -21.00
CA ARG A 187 -26.35 1.23 -19.60
C ARG A 187 -24.90 1.44 -19.27
N GLY A 188 -24.64 2.35 -18.34
CA GLY A 188 -23.31 2.62 -17.83
C GLY A 188 -23.08 2.09 -16.43
N ILE A 189 -21.80 1.99 -16.05
CA ILE A 189 -21.38 1.60 -14.71
C ILE A 189 -20.10 2.33 -14.33
N VAL A 190 -19.93 2.63 -13.04
CA VAL A 190 -18.67 3.10 -12.46
C VAL A 190 -18.01 1.95 -11.72
N ILE A 191 -16.74 1.71 -11.97
CA ILE A 191 -15.95 0.63 -11.36
C ILE A 191 -14.69 1.24 -10.77
N VAL A 192 -14.53 1.12 -9.44
CA VAL A 192 -13.40 1.71 -8.71
C VAL A 192 -12.45 0.63 -8.25
N GLY A 193 -11.20 0.72 -8.67
CA GLY A 193 -10.10 -0.09 -8.14
C GLY A 193 -9.76 0.31 -6.71
N HIS A 194 -9.06 -0.56 -5.99
CA HIS A 194 -8.76 -0.34 -4.57
C HIS A 194 -7.93 0.93 -4.31
N ASP A 195 -7.08 1.34 -5.25
CA ASP A 195 -6.25 2.55 -5.19
C ASP A 195 -6.78 3.69 -6.08
N GLY A 196 -8.07 3.64 -6.45
CA GLY A 196 -8.72 4.70 -7.21
C GLY A 196 -8.94 5.95 -6.37
N ILE A 197 -8.96 7.11 -7.04
CA ILE A 197 -9.35 8.38 -6.41
C ILE A 197 -10.83 8.33 -6.03
N ASP A 198 -11.25 9.19 -5.10
CA ASP A 198 -12.65 9.26 -4.69
C ASP A 198 -13.53 9.80 -5.83
N VAL A 199 -14.57 9.07 -6.14
CA VAL A 199 -15.55 9.35 -7.19
C VAL A 199 -16.99 9.12 -6.72
N ALA A 200 -17.25 9.13 -5.41
CA ALA A 200 -18.60 8.90 -4.88
C ALA A 200 -19.60 9.91 -5.46
N GLU A 201 -19.31 11.20 -5.39
CA GLU A 201 -20.13 12.26 -5.95
C GLU A 201 -20.28 12.16 -7.48
N PHE A 202 -19.22 11.81 -8.19
CA PHE A 202 -19.27 11.62 -9.64
C PHE A 202 -20.21 10.47 -10.02
N ALA A 203 -20.17 9.35 -9.32
CA ALA A 203 -21.04 8.20 -9.55
C ALA A 203 -22.51 8.51 -9.20
N GLU A 204 -22.75 9.20 -8.09
CA GLU A 204 -24.08 9.67 -7.68
C GLU A 204 -24.68 10.61 -8.75
N ASN A 205 -23.91 11.59 -9.21
CA ASN A 205 -24.35 12.55 -10.24
C ASN A 205 -24.66 11.86 -11.59
N LEU A 206 -23.99 10.76 -11.92
CA LEU A 206 -24.32 9.95 -13.09
C LEU A 206 -25.59 9.12 -12.91
N GLY A 207 -25.98 8.77 -11.68
CA GLY A 207 -27.13 7.92 -11.38
C GLY A 207 -26.99 6.48 -11.90
N VAL A 208 -25.78 5.94 -12.00
CA VAL A 208 -25.48 4.57 -12.44
C VAL A 208 -24.87 3.75 -11.30
N PRO A 209 -24.96 2.40 -11.35
CA PRO A 209 -24.37 1.57 -10.30
C PRO A 209 -22.86 1.78 -10.13
N LEU A 210 -22.40 1.70 -8.88
CA LEU A 210 -21.01 1.75 -8.48
C LEU A 210 -20.56 0.37 -7.99
N ILE A 211 -19.50 -0.19 -8.58
CA ILE A 211 -18.77 -1.36 -8.07
C ILE A 211 -17.43 -0.90 -7.55
N ALA A 212 -17.12 -1.23 -6.29
CA ALA A 212 -15.83 -0.88 -5.67
C ALA A 212 -15.05 -2.14 -5.27
N GLU A 213 -13.75 -2.21 -5.61
CA GLU A 213 -12.83 -3.21 -5.04
C GLU A 213 -12.63 -3.00 -3.53
N ASN A 214 -12.96 -1.80 -3.04
CA ASN A 214 -12.95 -1.44 -1.64
C ASN A 214 -14.32 -0.97 -1.18
N PRO A 215 -15.22 -1.86 -0.77
CA PRO A 215 -16.59 -1.51 -0.38
C PRO A 215 -16.66 -0.69 0.91
N LEU A 216 -15.60 -0.59 1.71
CA LEU A 216 -15.58 0.18 2.96
C LEU A 216 -15.41 1.68 2.76
N ASN A 217 -15.18 2.13 1.53
CA ASN A 217 -15.10 3.55 1.17
C ASN A 217 -16.34 4.07 0.43
N TYR A 218 -17.32 3.21 0.13
CA TYR A 218 -18.45 3.56 -0.72
C TYR A 218 -19.74 2.93 -0.19
N ALA A 219 -20.53 3.66 0.58
CA ALA A 219 -21.79 3.14 1.16
C ALA A 219 -22.80 2.67 0.11
N ASP A 220 -22.81 3.33 -1.06
CA ASP A 220 -23.75 3.04 -2.15
C ASP A 220 -23.19 2.04 -3.18
N ALA A 221 -22.03 1.42 -2.90
CA ALA A 221 -21.48 0.40 -3.79
C ALA A 221 -22.38 -0.86 -3.82
N VAL A 222 -22.40 -1.51 -4.97
CA VAL A 222 -23.10 -2.79 -5.13
C VAL A 222 -22.39 -3.86 -4.30
N ALA A 223 -23.09 -4.39 -3.27
CA ALA A 223 -22.54 -5.41 -2.40
C ALA A 223 -22.24 -6.71 -3.16
N HIS A 224 -21.17 -7.39 -2.79
CA HIS A 224 -20.79 -8.71 -3.34
C HIS A 224 -20.56 -8.75 -4.86
N ALA A 225 -20.38 -7.59 -5.51
CA ALA A 225 -20.30 -7.48 -6.97
C ALA A 225 -19.22 -8.36 -7.60
N SER A 226 -18.10 -8.56 -6.93
CA SER A 226 -17.00 -9.43 -7.40
C SER A 226 -17.42 -10.89 -7.64
N LEU A 227 -18.52 -11.34 -7.02
CA LEU A 227 -19.03 -12.72 -7.16
C LEU A 227 -19.93 -12.92 -8.40
N PHE A 228 -20.51 -11.83 -8.95
CA PHE A 228 -21.51 -11.97 -10.02
C PHE A 228 -21.37 -10.97 -11.18
N SER A 229 -20.59 -9.91 -11.07
CA SER A 229 -20.52 -8.82 -12.03
C SER A 229 -20.31 -9.27 -13.48
N SER A 230 -19.59 -10.36 -13.72
CA SER A 230 -19.42 -10.94 -15.06
C SER A 230 -20.73 -11.37 -15.75
N LYS A 231 -21.84 -11.50 -15.00
CA LYS A 231 -23.16 -11.86 -15.54
C LYS A 231 -23.97 -10.63 -15.97
N LEU A 232 -23.53 -9.43 -15.62
CA LEU A 232 -24.18 -8.18 -16.00
C LEU A 232 -23.93 -7.84 -17.47
N GLU A 233 -24.83 -7.03 -18.04
CA GLU A 233 -24.71 -6.48 -19.39
C GLU A 233 -24.71 -4.96 -19.33
N ILE A 234 -23.67 -4.35 -19.91
CA ILE A 234 -23.42 -2.91 -19.93
C ILE A 234 -23.02 -2.46 -21.33
N ASP A 235 -23.23 -1.21 -21.64
CA ASP A 235 -22.78 -0.57 -22.87
C ASP A 235 -21.46 0.17 -22.68
N TRP A 236 -21.30 0.85 -21.56
CA TRP A 236 -20.08 1.60 -21.23
C TRP A 236 -19.68 1.46 -19.76
N ALA A 237 -18.40 1.66 -19.48
CA ALA A 237 -17.84 1.65 -18.14
C ALA A 237 -16.91 2.84 -17.90
N VAL A 238 -16.99 3.45 -16.72
CA VAL A 238 -15.94 4.33 -16.18
C VAL A 238 -15.15 3.52 -15.18
N VAL A 239 -13.85 3.35 -15.43
CA VAL A 239 -12.92 2.62 -14.59
C VAL A 239 -12.00 3.61 -13.88
N VAL A 240 -12.04 3.62 -12.56
CA VAL A 240 -11.28 4.55 -11.73
C VAL A 240 -10.16 3.82 -11.02
N GLY A 241 -8.94 4.29 -11.19
CA GLY A 241 -7.77 3.59 -10.67
C GLY A 241 -7.56 2.23 -11.35
N ARG A 242 -6.95 1.31 -10.64
CA ARG A 242 -6.52 0.00 -11.17
C ARG A 242 -7.38 -1.12 -10.63
N THR A 243 -8.13 -1.79 -11.51
CA THR A 243 -8.89 -3.00 -11.15
C THR A 243 -8.00 -4.24 -11.19
N THR A 244 -7.61 -4.74 -10.04
CA THR A 244 -6.60 -5.81 -9.92
C THR A 244 -7.09 -7.07 -9.19
N LEU A 245 -8.27 -7.04 -8.59
CA LEU A 245 -8.73 -8.11 -7.70
C LEU A 245 -9.65 -9.12 -8.41
N SER A 246 -10.81 -8.67 -8.87
CA SER A 246 -11.85 -9.56 -9.36
C SER A 246 -11.74 -9.88 -10.84
N ARG A 247 -11.71 -11.17 -11.17
CA ARG A 247 -11.85 -11.65 -12.55
C ARG A 247 -13.24 -11.37 -13.11
N SER A 248 -14.27 -11.43 -12.24
CA SER A 248 -15.67 -11.17 -12.60
C SER A 248 -15.83 -9.72 -13.05
N THR A 249 -15.30 -8.76 -12.27
CA THR A 249 -15.32 -7.33 -12.59
C THR A 249 -14.53 -7.02 -13.86
N ASN A 250 -13.34 -7.61 -14.01
CA ASN A 250 -12.56 -7.46 -15.24
C ASN A 250 -13.22 -8.08 -16.48
N ALA A 251 -14.01 -9.13 -16.31
CA ALA A 251 -14.82 -9.69 -17.39
C ALA A 251 -16.01 -8.80 -17.76
N LEU A 252 -16.59 -8.10 -16.79
CA LEU A 252 -17.63 -7.10 -17.05
C LEU A 252 -17.06 -5.91 -17.87
N ILE A 253 -15.93 -5.34 -17.44
CA ILE A 253 -15.25 -4.25 -18.18
C ILE A 253 -14.99 -4.67 -19.63
N ALA A 254 -14.60 -5.92 -19.87
CA ALA A 254 -14.32 -6.43 -21.21
C ALA A 254 -15.56 -6.55 -22.12
N LYS A 255 -16.78 -6.48 -21.58
CA LYS A 255 -18.03 -6.45 -22.34
C LYS A 255 -18.44 -5.05 -22.79
N ALA A 256 -17.97 -4.01 -22.09
CA ALA A 256 -18.28 -2.65 -22.43
C ALA A 256 -17.81 -2.29 -23.84
N LYS A 257 -18.64 -1.57 -24.59
CA LYS A 257 -18.31 -1.07 -25.94
C LYS A 257 -17.37 0.14 -25.85
N GLU A 258 -17.55 0.93 -24.78
CA GLU A 258 -16.74 2.10 -24.50
C GLU A 258 -16.22 2.03 -23.05
N VAL A 259 -14.93 2.25 -22.89
CA VAL A 259 -14.27 2.24 -21.58
C VAL A 259 -13.59 3.59 -21.36
N TYR A 260 -13.96 4.26 -20.30
CA TYR A 260 -13.38 5.53 -19.86
C TYR A 260 -12.55 5.27 -18.61
N VAL A 261 -11.33 5.80 -18.59
CA VAL A 261 -10.41 5.61 -17.45
C VAL A 261 -10.21 6.94 -16.75
N ILE A 262 -10.33 6.96 -15.42
CA ILE A 262 -10.00 8.10 -14.57
C ILE A 262 -8.85 7.69 -13.68
N ASP A 263 -7.65 8.19 -13.92
CA ASP A 263 -6.49 7.96 -13.06
C ASP A 263 -5.33 8.90 -13.46
N PRO A 264 -4.64 9.56 -12.51
CA PRO A 264 -3.48 10.39 -12.81
C PRO A 264 -2.33 9.59 -13.46
N ARG A 265 -2.32 8.27 -13.28
CA ARG A 265 -1.37 7.32 -13.88
C ARG A 265 -1.85 6.75 -15.22
N ALA A 266 -2.78 7.37 -15.87
CA ALA A 266 -3.53 6.85 -17.02
C ALA A 266 -2.66 6.18 -18.10
N ALA A 267 -1.49 6.73 -18.41
CA ALA A 267 -0.56 6.13 -19.37
C ALA A 267 -0.06 4.73 -18.99
N LYS A 268 -0.23 4.31 -17.74
CA LYS A 268 0.28 3.04 -17.19
C LYS A 268 -0.82 2.03 -16.88
N ILE A 269 -2.10 2.41 -16.90
CA ILE A 269 -3.20 1.59 -16.38
C ILE A 269 -4.26 1.13 -17.40
N ASP A 270 -4.02 1.23 -18.67
CA ASP A 270 -4.85 0.58 -19.70
C ASP A 270 -4.15 -0.69 -20.25
N PRO A 271 -4.13 -1.80 -19.49
CA PRO A 271 -3.37 -3.00 -19.85
C PRO A 271 -3.94 -3.71 -21.09
N LYS A 272 -5.21 -3.47 -21.42
CA LYS A 272 -5.86 -4.04 -22.61
C LYS A 272 -5.84 -3.08 -23.80
N ARG A 273 -5.39 -1.85 -23.64
CA ARG A 273 -5.45 -0.78 -24.64
C ARG A 273 -6.84 -0.62 -25.23
N SER A 274 -7.84 -0.64 -24.35
CA SER A 274 -9.26 -0.59 -24.70
C SER A 274 -9.93 0.71 -24.28
N ALA A 275 -9.21 1.62 -23.64
CA ALA A 275 -9.74 2.90 -23.21
C ALA A 275 -10.17 3.76 -24.42
N THR A 276 -11.42 4.19 -24.43
CA THR A 276 -11.98 5.16 -25.38
C THR A 276 -11.40 6.54 -25.12
N LYS A 277 -11.34 6.93 -23.84
CA LYS A 277 -10.71 8.16 -23.35
C LYS A 277 -10.12 7.93 -21.96
N ILE A 278 -9.04 8.64 -21.66
CA ILE A 278 -8.37 8.61 -20.37
C ILE A 278 -8.38 10.02 -19.79
N PHE A 279 -8.71 10.14 -18.52
CA PHE A 279 -8.73 11.38 -17.76
C PHE A 279 -7.71 11.32 -16.64
N SER A 280 -6.94 12.36 -16.44
CA SER A 280 -5.97 12.49 -15.35
C SER A 280 -6.61 12.91 -14.02
N ASP A 281 -7.85 13.41 -14.08
CA ASP A 281 -8.63 13.86 -12.92
C ASP A 281 -10.11 13.55 -13.15
N VAL A 282 -10.95 13.76 -12.13
CA VAL A 282 -12.40 13.56 -12.25
C VAL A 282 -12.98 14.59 -13.23
N PRO A 283 -13.52 14.15 -14.38
CA PRO A 283 -14.02 15.06 -15.39
C PRO A 283 -15.39 15.66 -15.02
N THR A 284 -15.70 16.81 -15.62
CA THR A 284 -17.04 17.40 -15.51
C THR A 284 -18.03 16.65 -16.41
N ILE A 285 -19.14 16.20 -15.83
CA ILE A 285 -20.19 15.46 -16.54
C ILE A 285 -20.97 16.39 -17.50
N VAL A 286 -21.16 15.94 -18.73
CA VAL A 286 -21.99 16.60 -19.75
C VAL A 286 -23.02 15.59 -20.28
N GLY A 287 -24.29 15.90 -20.11
CA GLY A 287 -25.39 15.00 -20.45
C GLY A 287 -25.93 14.24 -19.24
N ASN A 288 -26.80 13.26 -19.51
CA ASN A 288 -27.42 12.42 -18.48
C ASN A 288 -27.30 10.96 -18.88
N ALA A 289 -26.96 10.10 -17.94
CA ALA A 289 -27.01 8.65 -18.13
C ALA A 289 -28.44 8.12 -18.05
N GLU A 290 -28.69 6.96 -18.62
CA GLU A 290 -29.91 6.18 -18.37
C GLU A 290 -29.83 5.60 -16.95
N PRO A 291 -30.68 6.03 -16.00
CA PRO A 291 -30.63 5.56 -14.62
C PRO A 291 -30.98 4.07 -14.54
N TRP A 292 -30.20 3.30 -13.81
CA TRP A 292 -30.51 1.94 -13.46
C TRP A 292 -29.80 1.56 -12.15
N GLN A 293 -30.23 0.47 -11.52
CA GLN A 293 -29.70 0.03 -10.24
C GLN A 293 -29.46 -1.46 -10.26
N ILE A 294 -28.58 -1.89 -9.39
CA ILE A 294 -28.29 -3.30 -9.11
C ILE A 294 -28.46 -3.48 -7.61
N GLU A 295 -29.33 -4.39 -7.23
CA GLU A 295 -29.50 -4.82 -5.85
C GLU A 295 -28.98 -6.25 -5.71
N SER A 296 -28.22 -6.53 -4.66
CA SER A 296 -27.81 -7.89 -4.29
C SER A 296 -28.30 -8.24 -2.88
N ASP A 297 -28.73 -9.47 -2.71
CA ASP A 297 -29.15 -9.96 -1.41
C ASP A 297 -27.93 -10.06 -0.48
N PRO A 298 -28.03 -9.68 0.81
CA PRO A 298 -26.96 -9.87 1.77
C PRO A 298 -26.56 -11.36 1.89
N ILE A 299 -25.27 -11.63 1.89
CA ILE A 299 -24.76 -12.97 2.15
C ILE A 299 -24.65 -13.15 3.68
N VAL A 300 -25.45 -14.08 4.21
CA VAL A 300 -25.33 -14.48 5.62
C VAL A 300 -24.24 -15.55 5.71
N LEU A 301 -23.26 -15.28 6.52
CA LEU A 301 -22.09 -16.14 6.75
C LEU A 301 -22.15 -16.70 8.16
N ASP A 302 -21.97 -18.00 8.29
CA ASP A 302 -21.95 -18.72 9.55
C ASP A 302 -20.61 -19.48 9.71
N GLY A 303 -20.22 -19.67 10.97
CA GLY A 303 -19.06 -20.47 11.33
C GLY A 303 -17.73 -19.72 11.21
N TRP A 304 -16.66 -20.41 11.57
CA TRP A 304 -15.30 -19.91 11.56
C TRP A 304 -14.63 -20.22 10.22
N ASN A 305 -14.51 -19.22 9.36
CA ASN A 305 -13.92 -19.29 8.02
C ASN A 305 -13.47 -17.90 7.55
N GLU A 306 -12.62 -17.80 6.51
CA GLU A 306 -12.08 -16.52 6.04
C GLU A 306 -13.16 -15.52 5.60
N PRO A 307 -14.21 -15.89 4.84
CA PRO A 307 -15.32 -14.98 4.53
C PRO A 307 -16.01 -14.39 5.77
N SER A 308 -16.33 -15.24 6.77
CA SER A 308 -16.95 -14.80 8.02
C SER A 308 -16.06 -13.87 8.83
N VAL A 309 -14.76 -14.14 8.85
CA VAL A 309 -13.75 -13.30 9.49
C VAL A 309 -13.69 -11.93 8.82
N ALA A 310 -13.61 -11.86 7.50
CA ALA A 310 -13.59 -10.59 6.76
C ALA A 310 -14.85 -9.76 7.03
N GLN A 311 -16.03 -10.39 7.01
CA GLN A 311 -17.31 -9.74 7.32
C GLN A 311 -17.37 -9.26 8.78
N CYS A 312 -16.88 -10.07 9.72
CA CYS A 312 -16.84 -9.72 11.14
C CYS A 312 -15.93 -8.51 11.38
N ILE A 313 -14.73 -8.51 10.82
CA ILE A 313 -13.79 -7.38 10.92
C ILE A 313 -14.44 -6.13 10.34
N ALA A 314 -14.88 -6.17 9.08
CA ALA A 314 -15.48 -5.04 8.38
C ALA A 314 -16.64 -4.40 9.14
N SER A 315 -17.51 -5.25 9.75
CA SER A 315 -18.70 -4.79 10.48
C SER A 315 -18.40 -4.21 11.86
N ASN A 316 -17.23 -4.52 12.45
CA ASN A 316 -16.87 -4.07 13.80
C ASN A 316 -15.75 -3.02 13.81
N LEU A 317 -15.26 -2.56 12.65
CA LEU A 317 -14.35 -1.43 12.57
C LEU A 317 -15.04 -0.15 13.08
N PRO A 318 -14.43 0.60 14.00
CA PRO A 318 -14.95 1.89 14.43
C PRO A 318 -15.05 2.89 13.27
N PHE A 319 -16.02 3.80 13.33
CA PHE A 319 -16.08 4.92 12.41
C PHE A 319 -14.84 5.82 12.57
N GLY A 320 -14.23 6.24 11.49
CA GLY A 320 -13.00 7.03 11.50
C GLY A 320 -11.73 6.20 11.71
N SER A 321 -11.83 4.86 11.69
CA SER A 321 -10.64 4.00 11.76
C SER A 321 -9.96 3.85 10.39
N THR A 322 -8.71 3.40 10.45
CA THR A 322 -7.89 3.06 9.29
C THR A 322 -7.70 1.55 9.21
N LEU A 323 -7.85 0.98 8.02
CA LEU A 323 -7.63 -0.44 7.75
C LEU A 323 -6.59 -0.64 6.66
N TYR A 324 -5.52 -1.37 6.96
CA TYR A 324 -4.61 -1.90 5.95
C TYR A 324 -4.97 -3.36 5.62
N ILE A 325 -5.07 -3.70 4.34
CA ILE A 325 -5.38 -5.05 3.89
C ILE A 325 -4.28 -5.57 2.98
N SER A 326 -3.65 -6.69 3.36
CA SER A 326 -2.58 -7.28 2.56
C SER A 326 -3.10 -7.94 1.28
N SER A 327 -2.21 -8.07 0.33
CA SER A 327 -2.42 -8.83 -0.91
C SER A 327 -2.81 -10.30 -0.65
N SER A 328 -3.14 -11.04 -1.70
CA SER A 328 -3.57 -12.45 -1.70
C SER A 328 -5.03 -12.63 -1.30
N ARG A 329 -5.35 -13.50 -0.31
CA ARG A 329 -6.75 -13.78 0.10
C ARG A 329 -7.37 -12.62 0.87
N PRO A 330 -6.73 -12.03 1.88
CA PRO A 330 -7.40 -11.04 2.72
C PRO A 330 -8.15 -9.97 1.93
N ILE A 331 -7.48 -9.29 1.00
CA ILE A 331 -8.09 -8.18 0.25
C ILE A 331 -9.28 -8.65 -0.64
N ARG A 332 -9.23 -9.89 -1.13
CA ARG A 332 -10.34 -10.48 -1.93
C ARG A 332 -11.53 -10.86 -1.10
N ASP A 333 -11.30 -11.26 0.15
CA ASP A 333 -12.38 -11.59 1.07
C ASP A 333 -13.11 -10.33 1.53
N PHE A 334 -12.39 -9.23 1.74
CA PHE A 334 -13.02 -7.92 1.99
C PHE A 334 -13.81 -7.43 0.77
N GLU A 335 -13.25 -7.48 -0.44
CA GLU A 335 -13.97 -7.12 -1.67
C GLU A 335 -15.28 -7.91 -1.85
N ALA A 336 -15.22 -9.22 -1.56
CA ALA A 336 -16.36 -10.10 -1.81
C ALA A 336 -17.40 -10.11 -0.68
N PHE A 337 -17.00 -9.95 0.58
CA PHE A 337 -17.85 -10.24 1.72
C PHE A 337 -18.06 -9.08 2.69
N ALA A 338 -17.27 -8.03 2.63
CA ALA A 338 -17.55 -6.82 3.41
C ALA A 338 -18.82 -6.12 2.87
N ALA A 339 -19.69 -5.67 3.79
CA ALA A 339 -20.82 -4.83 3.40
C ALA A 339 -20.33 -3.42 3.05
N PRO A 340 -20.88 -2.80 1.98
CA PRO A 340 -20.62 -1.41 1.64
C PRO A 340 -20.91 -0.47 2.81
N ARG A 341 -19.99 0.45 3.08
CA ARG A 341 -20.14 1.47 4.13
C ARG A 341 -19.11 2.58 3.94
N ASP A 342 -19.33 3.68 4.65
CA ASP A 342 -18.36 4.78 4.81
C ASP A 342 -17.66 4.72 6.16
N GLY A 343 -16.70 5.64 6.33
CA GLY A 343 -16.05 5.92 7.61
C GLY A 343 -14.91 5.00 7.97
N VAL A 344 -14.35 4.28 7.00
CA VAL A 344 -13.12 3.51 7.17
C VAL A 344 -12.14 3.90 6.06
N GLU A 345 -11.04 4.54 6.41
CA GLU A 345 -9.97 4.80 5.45
C GLU A 345 -9.19 3.51 5.20
N THR A 346 -9.13 3.02 3.96
CA THR A 346 -8.50 1.74 3.66
C THR A 346 -7.27 1.88 2.78
N PHE A 347 -6.27 1.08 3.06
CA PHE A 347 -5.00 1.02 2.34
C PHE A 347 -4.61 -0.41 1.96
N ALA A 348 -3.88 -0.52 0.86
CA ALA A 348 -3.21 -1.76 0.44
C ALA A 348 -2.04 -1.43 -0.49
N ASN A 349 -1.08 -2.34 -0.63
CA ASN A 349 -0.06 -2.26 -1.67
C ASN A 349 -0.64 -2.84 -2.96
N ARG A 350 -1.05 -1.96 -3.89
CA ARG A 350 -1.70 -2.35 -5.17
C ARG A 350 -0.89 -2.01 -6.42
N GLY A 351 0.26 -1.36 -6.26
CA GLY A 351 1.18 -1.07 -7.35
C GLY A 351 1.63 -2.34 -8.09
N LEU A 352 2.22 -3.26 -7.36
CA LEU A 352 2.61 -4.59 -7.81
C LEU A 352 1.94 -5.72 -7.02
N ALA A 353 1.32 -5.39 -5.90
CA ALA A 353 0.58 -6.32 -5.07
C ALA A 353 1.41 -7.49 -4.51
N GLY A 354 2.66 -7.25 -4.16
CA GLY A 354 3.54 -8.23 -3.52
C GLY A 354 3.06 -8.64 -2.11
N ILE A 355 3.60 -9.74 -1.59
CA ILE A 355 3.38 -10.14 -0.19
C ILE A 355 4.45 -9.57 0.74
N ASP A 356 5.52 -9.01 0.18
CA ASP A 356 6.61 -8.36 0.88
C ASP A 356 6.21 -6.99 1.42
N GLY A 357 6.76 -6.60 2.56
CA GLY A 357 6.61 -5.27 3.15
C GLY A 357 5.20 -4.87 3.59
N ASN A 358 4.22 -5.80 3.60
CA ASN A 358 2.84 -5.45 3.98
C ASN A 358 2.73 -5.03 5.44
N LEU A 359 3.44 -5.72 6.34
CA LEU A 359 3.47 -5.38 7.75
C LEU A 359 4.16 -4.04 7.99
N SER A 360 5.30 -3.83 7.33
CA SER A 360 6.04 -2.57 7.38
C SER A 360 5.23 -1.39 6.87
N THR A 361 4.49 -1.54 5.75
CA THR A 361 3.59 -0.52 5.23
C THR A 361 2.47 -0.20 6.22
N ALA A 362 1.85 -1.23 6.80
CA ALA A 362 0.81 -1.05 7.82
C ALA A 362 1.32 -0.27 9.05
N LEU A 363 2.53 -0.56 9.49
CA LEU A 363 3.18 0.16 10.60
C LEU A 363 3.49 1.61 10.25
N GLY A 364 3.95 1.88 9.02
CA GLY A 364 4.16 3.24 8.53
C GLY A 364 2.86 4.05 8.50
N ILE A 365 1.76 3.45 8.07
CA ILE A 365 0.44 4.06 8.12
C ILE A 365 0.02 4.32 9.58
N ALA A 366 0.18 3.33 10.45
CA ALA A 366 -0.20 3.42 11.86
C ALA A 366 0.62 4.48 12.63
N SER A 367 1.83 4.81 12.18
CA SER A 367 2.62 5.91 12.77
C SER A 367 1.99 7.30 12.55
N LYS A 368 1.07 7.42 11.59
CA LYS A 368 0.37 8.66 11.21
C LYS A 368 -1.15 8.61 11.46
N ARG A 369 -1.65 7.55 12.11
CA ARG A 369 -3.07 7.34 12.39
C ARG A 369 -3.28 6.84 13.82
N GLU A 370 -4.35 7.30 14.46
CA GLU A 370 -4.63 7.00 15.87
C GLU A 370 -5.35 5.66 16.09
N CYS A 371 -6.10 5.17 15.11
CA CYS A 371 -6.93 3.96 15.22
C CYS A 371 -6.75 3.08 14.00
N THR A 372 -5.70 2.25 14.01
CA THR A 372 -5.30 1.46 12.83
C THR A 372 -5.48 -0.04 13.09
N TYR A 373 -6.00 -0.72 12.07
CA TYR A 373 -6.09 -2.16 11.97
C TYR A 373 -5.34 -2.62 10.72
N ALA A 374 -4.73 -3.80 10.78
CA ALA A 374 -4.11 -4.42 9.62
C ALA A 374 -4.49 -5.90 9.54
N VAL A 375 -4.83 -6.37 8.36
CA VAL A 375 -5.13 -7.79 8.10
C VAL A 375 -4.12 -8.33 7.10
N VAL A 376 -3.35 -9.32 7.51
CA VAL A 376 -2.31 -9.95 6.69
C VAL A 376 -2.45 -11.47 6.70
N GLY A 377 -2.02 -12.13 5.62
CA GLY A 377 -1.90 -13.59 5.61
C GLY A 377 -0.61 -14.04 6.30
N ASP A 378 -0.56 -15.30 6.71
CA ASP A 378 0.57 -15.96 7.36
C ASP A 378 1.90 -15.84 6.59
N LEU A 379 1.89 -16.11 5.28
CA LEU A 379 3.09 -15.98 4.46
C LEU A 379 3.56 -14.52 4.34
N SER A 380 2.64 -13.56 4.30
CA SER A 380 2.97 -12.13 4.30
C SER A 380 3.56 -11.70 5.65
N PHE A 381 3.02 -12.22 6.75
CA PHE A 381 3.55 -12.02 8.09
C PHE A 381 4.97 -12.57 8.24
N LEU A 382 5.19 -13.84 7.85
CA LEU A 382 6.50 -14.47 7.89
C LEU A 382 7.54 -13.78 6.99
N HIS A 383 7.11 -13.24 5.86
CA HIS A 383 7.98 -12.56 4.91
C HIS A 383 8.51 -11.22 5.44
N ASP A 384 7.83 -10.59 6.40
CA ASP A 384 8.12 -9.23 6.86
C ASP A 384 8.36 -9.15 8.39
N LEU A 385 8.84 -10.23 9.02
CA LEU A 385 9.01 -10.35 10.48
C LEU A 385 9.92 -9.28 11.07
N THR A 386 10.94 -8.81 10.36
CA THR A 386 11.84 -7.76 10.84
C THR A 386 11.14 -6.41 11.02
N ALA A 387 9.95 -6.24 10.46
CA ALA A 387 9.07 -5.11 10.75
C ALA A 387 8.66 -5.04 12.23
N LEU A 388 8.65 -6.16 12.97
CA LEU A 388 8.32 -6.23 14.39
C LEU A 388 9.45 -5.74 15.31
N VAL A 389 10.61 -5.42 14.79
CA VAL A 389 11.72 -4.85 15.55
C VAL A 389 11.54 -3.34 15.68
N ASN A 390 11.80 -2.79 16.87
CA ASN A 390 11.75 -1.34 17.17
C ASN A 390 10.36 -0.71 16.94
N GLN A 391 9.33 -1.25 17.61
CA GLN A 391 7.99 -0.70 17.61
C GLN A 391 7.82 0.30 18.77
N GLU A 392 7.91 1.59 18.49
CA GLU A 392 7.70 2.65 19.47
C GLU A 392 6.36 3.36 19.22
N ASN A 393 5.51 3.43 20.24
CA ASN A 393 4.28 4.26 20.30
C ASN A 393 3.27 4.09 19.15
N ILE A 394 3.26 2.93 18.48
CA ILE A 394 2.32 2.64 17.38
C ILE A 394 1.05 2.02 17.94
N LYS A 395 -0.11 2.58 17.57
CA LYS A 395 -1.43 2.05 17.90
C LYS A 395 -1.95 1.23 16.72
N LEU A 396 -1.77 -0.08 16.79
CA LEU A 396 -2.12 -1.00 15.69
C LEU A 396 -2.67 -2.31 16.25
N LYS A 397 -3.81 -2.77 15.73
CA LYS A 397 -4.24 -4.15 15.85
C LYS A 397 -3.92 -4.91 14.56
N LEU A 398 -2.91 -5.78 14.66
CA LEU A 398 -2.49 -6.64 13.57
C LEU A 398 -3.23 -7.99 13.66
N ILE A 399 -3.96 -8.34 12.62
CA ILE A 399 -4.71 -9.58 12.49
C ILE A 399 -4.03 -10.45 11.44
N VAL A 400 -3.52 -11.59 11.86
CA VAL A 400 -2.83 -12.56 10.99
C VAL A 400 -3.77 -13.72 10.67
N ILE A 401 -4.16 -13.88 9.43
CA ILE A 401 -4.95 -15.01 8.94
C ILE A 401 -3.99 -16.18 8.71
N ASN A 402 -4.01 -17.16 9.62
CA ASN A 402 -3.14 -18.33 9.53
C ASN A 402 -3.91 -19.53 8.97
N ASN A 403 -3.73 -19.80 7.69
CA ASN A 403 -4.28 -20.99 7.01
C ASN A 403 -3.17 -21.97 6.58
N ASP A 404 -1.97 -21.84 7.14
CA ASP A 404 -0.78 -22.64 6.89
C ASP A 404 -0.36 -22.63 5.41
N GLY A 405 -0.30 -21.44 4.79
CA GLY A 405 0.34 -21.25 3.49
C GLY A 405 -0.45 -20.51 2.41
N GLY A 406 -0.23 -20.87 1.16
CA GLY A 406 -0.73 -20.16 -0.03
C GLY A 406 -2.20 -20.38 -0.37
N GLY A 407 -3.14 -20.02 0.52
CA GLY A 407 -4.59 -20.24 0.36
C GLY A 407 -5.20 -19.71 -0.94
N ILE A 408 -4.64 -18.63 -1.51
CA ILE A 408 -5.11 -18.11 -2.81
C ILE A 408 -5.00 -19.15 -3.93
N PHE A 409 -3.96 -19.97 -3.94
CA PHE A 409 -3.71 -20.92 -5.02
C PHE A 409 -4.76 -22.02 -5.09
N SER A 410 -5.44 -22.34 -3.97
CA SER A 410 -6.58 -23.27 -3.94
C SER A 410 -7.81 -22.74 -4.69
N THR A 411 -7.86 -21.42 -4.96
CA THR A 411 -8.94 -20.77 -5.74
C THR A 411 -8.56 -20.49 -7.20
N LEU A 412 -7.34 -20.86 -7.62
CA LEU A 412 -6.79 -20.58 -8.94
C LEU A 412 -6.71 -21.85 -9.80
N PRO A 413 -6.50 -21.74 -11.15
CA PRO A 413 -6.47 -22.89 -12.06
C PRO A 413 -5.44 -23.98 -11.73
N GLN A 414 -4.40 -23.66 -10.98
CA GLN A 414 -3.38 -24.59 -10.53
C GLN A 414 -3.79 -25.47 -9.34
N ALA A 415 -4.97 -25.26 -8.78
CA ALA A 415 -5.48 -26.11 -7.71
C ALA A 415 -5.53 -27.59 -8.13
N GLY A 416 -4.98 -28.46 -7.28
CA GLY A 416 -5.00 -29.92 -7.51
C GLY A 416 -3.97 -30.45 -8.53
N VAL A 417 -3.04 -29.62 -9.04
CA VAL A 417 -1.94 -30.14 -9.87
C VAL A 417 -1.00 -31.03 -9.03
N PRO A 418 -0.33 -32.03 -9.64
CA PRO A 418 0.66 -32.84 -8.92
C PRO A 418 1.73 -31.98 -8.23
N GLY A 419 1.99 -32.22 -6.94
CA GLY A 419 2.94 -31.46 -6.14
C GLY A 419 2.42 -30.10 -5.66
N PHE A 420 1.12 -29.83 -5.77
CA PHE A 420 0.48 -28.57 -5.39
C PHE A 420 0.94 -28.05 -4.01
N GLU A 421 0.89 -28.89 -2.98
CA GLU A 421 1.29 -28.49 -1.62
C GLU A 421 2.74 -28.03 -1.54
N LYS A 422 3.65 -28.67 -2.28
CA LYS A 422 5.06 -28.31 -2.28
C LYS A 422 5.37 -27.00 -3.00
N ILE A 423 4.69 -26.72 -4.11
CA ILE A 423 5.08 -25.64 -5.03
C ILE A 423 4.13 -24.42 -5.00
N PHE A 424 2.92 -24.56 -4.45
CA PHE A 424 1.90 -23.53 -4.34
C PHE A 424 1.33 -23.41 -2.93
N GLY A 425 0.86 -24.49 -2.34
CA GLY A 425 0.33 -24.53 -0.98
C GLY A 425 1.37 -24.08 0.05
N THR A 426 2.59 -24.54 -0.08
CA THR A 426 3.75 -24.18 0.75
C THR A 426 3.42 -24.12 2.24
N PRO A 427 2.88 -25.23 2.84
CA PRO A 427 2.59 -25.24 4.26
C PRO A 427 3.86 -25.00 5.05
N HIS A 428 3.84 -24.07 5.98
CA HIS A 428 5.04 -23.68 6.73
C HIS A 428 5.15 -24.43 8.06
N GLY A 429 4.04 -24.89 8.65
CA GLY A 429 4.01 -25.64 9.91
C GLY A 429 4.61 -24.88 11.09
N GLN A 430 4.69 -23.55 11.04
CA GLN A 430 5.25 -22.72 12.10
C GLN A 430 4.18 -22.30 13.09
N ASP A 431 4.55 -22.26 14.37
CA ASP A 431 3.73 -21.63 15.39
C ASP A 431 3.91 -20.11 15.34
N LEU A 432 2.94 -19.43 14.75
CA LEU A 432 3.00 -17.96 14.59
C LEU A 432 2.79 -17.21 15.90
N PHE A 433 2.10 -17.83 16.89
CA PHE A 433 1.94 -17.24 18.21
C PHE A 433 3.31 -17.19 18.92
N GLU A 434 4.06 -18.28 18.92
CA GLU A 434 5.40 -18.33 19.51
C GLU A 434 6.37 -17.39 18.79
N ILE A 435 6.32 -17.33 17.45
CA ILE A 435 7.14 -16.40 16.66
C ILE A 435 6.84 -14.95 17.04
N ALA A 436 5.57 -14.54 17.05
CA ALA A 436 5.18 -13.18 17.39
C ALA A 436 5.54 -12.83 18.85
N SER A 437 5.33 -13.78 19.77
CA SER A 437 5.65 -13.61 21.20
C SER A 437 7.14 -13.38 21.45
N ALA A 438 8.02 -13.92 20.59
CA ALA A 438 9.46 -13.70 20.70
C ALA A 438 9.87 -12.22 20.53
N PHE A 439 9.05 -11.41 19.89
CA PHE A 439 9.24 -9.96 19.79
C PHE A 439 8.73 -9.18 21.01
N LYS A 440 8.21 -9.86 22.03
CA LYS A 440 7.70 -9.30 23.29
C LYS A 440 6.50 -8.34 23.10
N LEU A 441 5.72 -8.59 22.05
CA LEU A 441 4.47 -7.89 21.78
C LEU A 441 3.29 -8.65 22.41
N PRO A 442 2.17 -7.99 22.76
CA PRO A 442 0.94 -8.66 23.15
C PRO A 442 0.40 -9.49 21.98
N VAL A 443 0.25 -10.80 22.19
CA VAL A 443 -0.27 -11.74 21.17
C VAL A 443 -1.45 -12.52 21.74
N THR A 444 -2.49 -12.71 20.92
CA THR A 444 -3.68 -13.49 21.26
C THR A 444 -3.97 -14.47 20.13
N GLU A 445 -4.25 -15.73 20.45
CA GLU A 445 -4.83 -16.68 19.49
C GLU A 445 -6.35 -16.55 19.48
N ILE A 446 -6.94 -16.58 18.26
CA ILE A 446 -8.38 -16.46 18.07
C ILE A 446 -8.85 -17.54 17.10
N ASP A 447 -9.90 -18.28 17.49
CA ASP A 447 -10.50 -19.36 16.71
C ASP A 447 -12.04 -19.29 16.64
N ASP A 448 -12.62 -18.14 17.08
CA ASP A 448 -14.07 -17.89 17.00
C ASP A 448 -14.40 -16.41 16.77
N LEU A 449 -15.58 -16.16 16.17
CA LEU A 449 -16.05 -14.82 15.81
C LEU A 449 -16.37 -13.93 17.04
N LYS A 450 -16.74 -14.52 18.19
CA LYS A 450 -17.06 -13.74 19.38
C LYS A 450 -15.80 -13.13 19.99
N THR A 451 -14.75 -13.91 20.09
CA THR A 451 -13.43 -13.45 20.57
C THR A 451 -12.83 -12.44 19.58
N LEU A 452 -12.97 -12.71 18.26
CA LEU A 452 -12.55 -11.75 17.23
C LEU A 452 -13.26 -10.40 17.39
N LYS A 453 -14.59 -10.41 17.58
CA LYS A 453 -15.35 -9.18 17.82
C LYS A 453 -14.85 -8.39 19.04
N GLN A 454 -14.48 -9.06 20.13
CA GLN A 454 -13.90 -8.40 21.31
C GLN A 454 -12.52 -7.80 21.02
N PHE A 455 -11.73 -8.47 20.17
CA PHE A 455 -10.44 -7.94 19.74
C PHE A 455 -10.57 -6.65 18.90
N MET A 456 -11.73 -6.38 18.29
CA MET A 456 -11.95 -5.20 17.44
C MET A 456 -12.14 -3.88 18.20
N ASP A 457 -12.06 -3.86 19.52
CA ASP A 457 -12.03 -2.61 20.29
C ASP A 457 -10.85 -1.71 19.82
N PRO A 458 -10.96 -0.35 19.92
CA PRO A 458 -9.89 0.54 19.46
C PRO A 458 -8.51 0.21 20.03
N PRO A 459 -7.43 0.27 19.23
CA PRO A 459 -6.09 -0.07 19.69
C PRO A 459 -5.58 0.93 20.76
N VAL A 460 -5.02 0.41 21.84
CA VAL A 460 -4.32 1.22 22.86
C VAL A 460 -2.80 1.16 22.72
N GLY A 461 -2.31 0.26 21.89
CA GLY A 461 -0.91 0.02 21.56
C GLY A 461 -0.79 -0.91 20.37
N PHE A 462 0.37 -1.56 20.20
CA PHE A 462 0.54 -2.57 19.18
C PHE A 462 0.18 -3.97 19.73
N GLU A 463 -0.87 -4.57 19.20
CA GLU A 463 -1.40 -5.87 19.59
C GLU A 463 -1.52 -6.77 18.37
N ILE A 464 -1.27 -8.07 18.52
CA ILE A 464 -1.31 -9.06 17.44
C ILE A 464 -2.37 -10.13 17.77
N ALA A 465 -3.24 -10.43 16.81
CA ALA A 465 -4.13 -11.59 16.84
C ALA A 465 -3.68 -12.60 15.78
N ILE A 466 -3.45 -13.84 16.18
CA ILE A 466 -3.22 -14.96 15.26
C ILE A 466 -4.52 -15.74 15.13
N LEU A 467 -5.13 -15.70 13.94
CA LEU A 467 -6.38 -16.38 13.65
C LEU A 467 -6.08 -17.75 13.02
N GLN A 468 -6.29 -18.82 13.79
CA GLN A 468 -6.14 -20.19 13.29
C GLN A 468 -7.33 -20.55 12.42
N MET A 469 -7.11 -20.64 11.11
CA MET A 469 -8.17 -20.89 10.15
C MET A 469 -8.34 -22.39 9.84
N PRO A 470 -9.52 -22.82 9.39
CA PRO A 470 -9.70 -24.13 8.76
C PRO A 470 -8.78 -24.30 7.56
N ASN A 471 -8.69 -25.54 7.07
CA ASN A 471 -7.84 -25.83 5.91
C ASN A 471 -8.24 -25.00 4.66
N ARG A 472 -7.27 -24.76 3.79
CA ARG A 472 -7.42 -23.94 2.60
C ARG A 472 -8.40 -24.49 1.57
N GLU A 473 -8.57 -25.81 1.51
CA GLU A 473 -9.45 -26.50 0.56
C GLU A 473 -10.93 -26.28 0.92
N ASP A 474 -11.28 -26.42 2.20
CA ASP A 474 -12.63 -26.17 2.69
C ASP A 474 -13.04 -24.71 2.46
N ASN A 475 -12.11 -23.79 2.70
CA ASN A 475 -12.33 -22.37 2.49
C ASN A 475 -12.54 -22.04 0.99
N ALA A 476 -11.74 -22.63 0.10
CA ALA A 476 -11.89 -22.48 -1.34
C ALA A 476 -13.23 -23.07 -1.84
N ALA A 477 -13.65 -24.20 -1.29
CA ALA A 477 -14.94 -24.81 -1.61
C ALA A 477 -16.12 -23.93 -1.17
N LEU A 478 -16.06 -23.37 0.05
CA LEU A 478 -17.07 -22.45 0.57
C LEU A 478 -17.19 -21.19 -0.32
N ILE A 479 -16.09 -20.57 -0.71
CA ILE A 479 -16.09 -19.39 -1.57
C ILE A 479 -16.78 -19.69 -2.91
N LYS A 480 -16.49 -20.84 -3.50
CA LYS A 480 -17.11 -21.27 -4.76
C LYS A 480 -18.61 -21.48 -4.60
N GLU A 481 -19.05 -22.06 -3.48
CA GLU A 481 -20.45 -22.24 -3.15
C GLU A 481 -21.18 -20.91 -2.98
N LEU A 482 -20.60 -19.98 -2.21
CA LEU A 482 -21.14 -18.63 -1.99
C LEU A 482 -21.32 -17.86 -3.30
N ALA A 483 -20.35 -17.95 -4.22
CA ALA A 483 -20.45 -17.32 -5.54
C ALA A 483 -21.60 -17.87 -6.41
N GLN A 484 -22.05 -19.11 -6.16
CA GLN A 484 -23.22 -19.70 -6.84
C GLN A 484 -24.56 -19.29 -6.22
N ARG A 485 -24.55 -18.94 -4.93
CA ARG A 485 -25.76 -18.60 -4.15
C ARG A 485 -26.12 -17.12 -4.21
N VAL A 486 -25.24 -16.26 -4.66
CA VAL A 486 -25.49 -14.83 -4.72
C VAL A 486 -26.67 -14.53 -5.64
N ASN A 487 -27.69 -13.87 -5.10
CA ASN A 487 -28.83 -13.36 -5.87
C ASN A 487 -28.66 -11.86 -6.10
N TYR A 488 -29.00 -11.43 -7.31
CA TYR A 488 -29.00 -10.01 -7.68
C TYR A 488 -30.15 -9.75 -8.67
N ARG A 489 -30.61 -8.51 -8.73
CA ARG A 489 -31.69 -8.05 -9.60
C ARG A 489 -31.45 -6.61 -10.08
#